data_63ba3bbf6aa62b4da403bcc366d1d242
#
_entry.id   63ba3bbf6aa62b4da403bcc366d1d242
#
_cell.length_a   1.000
_cell.length_b   1.000
_cell.length_c   1.000
_cell.angle_alpha   90.00
_cell.angle_beta   90.00
_cell.angle_gamma   90.00
#
_symmetry.space_group_name_H-M   'P 1'
#
loop_
_entity.id
_entity.type
_entity.pdbx_description
1 polymer ?
#
loop_
_entity_poly.entity_id
_entity_poly.type
_entity_poly.pdbx_seq_one_letter_code
_entity_poly.pdbx_strand_id
1 'polypeptide(L)'
;VIPPVAIYGPCLTIRKFGRDVLNPEQIVATGSATQPMMAYLDAAVKTRLNIIVSGGTGSGKTTFLNVLSGFIPATERIVTCEDAAELRLRQVHVISLESKPQNVEGRGAISIRDLVRNCLRMRPDRIVVGECRGPEALDMLQAMNTGHDGSMSTLHANNPRDAVNRLETLVLLAGTELPSRAIRTQIASAVNVIVQTERLRGGARKVVSIAEVTGIREGEIVIQELF
;
A
#
# COMPACT_ATOMS: atom_id res chain seq x y z
N VAL A 1 -23.78 -7.89 -10.58
CA VAL A 1 -23.88 -7.78 -12.05
C VAL A 1 -25.19 -8.39 -12.46
N ILE A 2 -25.91 -7.71 -13.35
CA ILE A 2 -27.25 -8.13 -13.85
C ILE A 2 -27.21 -8.21 -15.38
N PRO A 3 -28.21 -8.86 -16.03
CA PRO A 3 -28.36 -8.79 -17.47
C PRO A 3 -28.49 -7.34 -17.99
N PRO A 4 -28.03 -7.02 -19.20
CA PRO A 4 -27.49 -7.93 -20.23
C PRO A 4 -26.00 -8.31 -20.03
N VAL A 5 -25.30 -7.71 -19.08
CA VAL A 5 -23.85 -7.96 -18.83
C VAL A 5 -23.65 -9.38 -18.26
N ALA A 6 -24.47 -9.82 -17.33
CA ALA A 6 -24.48 -11.20 -16.83
C ALA A 6 -25.39 -12.06 -17.70
N ILE A 7 -24.85 -12.76 -18.69
CA ILE A 7 -25.58 -13.47 -19.76
C ILE A 7 -26.51 -14.54 -19.20
N TYR A 8 -26.10 -15.27 -18.15
CA TYR A 8 -26.88 -16.40 -17.59
C TYR A 8 -27.75 -16.02 -16.38
N GLY A 9 -27.90 -14.73 -16.09
CA GLY A 9 -28.70 -14.23 -14.96
C GLY A 9 -27.91 -13.37 -13.97
N PRO A 10 -28.56 -12.85 -12.93
CA PRO A 10 -27.91 -12.00 -11.94
C PRO A 10 -26.79 -12.73 -11.21
N CYS A 11 -25.64 -12.08 -11.03
CA CYS A 11 -24.52 -12.58 -10.26
C CYS A 11 -24.23 -11.64 -9.08
N LEU A 12 -24.20 -12.20 -7.86
CA LEU A 12 -23.86 -11.49 -6.63
C LEU A 12 -22.56 -12.07 -6.06
N THR A 13 -21.55 -11.22 -5.86
CA THR A 13 -20.33 -11.57 -5.17
C THR A 13 -20.24 -10.76 -3.88
N ILE A 14 -20.11 -11.43 -2.75
CA ILE A 14 -19.98 -10.81 -1.43
C ILE A 14 -18.56 -11.05 -0.92
N ARG A 15 -17.79 -9.98 -0.76
CA ARG A 15 -16.48 -10.03 -0.10
C ARG A 15 -16.67 -9.80 1.39
N LYS A 16 -16.48 -10.84 2.18
CA LYS A 16 -16.54 -10.73 3.64
C LYS A 16 -15.23 -10.16 4.18
N PHE A 17 -15.32 -9.10 4.96
CA PHE A 17 -14.16 -8.60 5.70
C PHE A 17 -13.90 -9.50 6.92
N GLY A 18 -12.65 -9.92 7.11
CA GLY A 18 -12.23 -10.65 8.30
C GLY A 18 -12.46 -9.81 9.55
N ARG A 19 -12.96 -10.44 10.64
CA ARG A 19 -13.16 -9.76 11.92
C ARG A 19 -11.85 -9.63 12.72
N ASP A 20 -10.94 -10.58 12.54
CA ASP A 20 -9.70 -10.68 13.31
C ASP A 20 -8.54 -10.09 12.53
N VAL A 21 -7.83 -9.16 13.17
CA VAL A 21 -6.54 -8.64 12.68
C VAL A 21 -5.47 -9.57 13.19
N LEU A 22 -4.71 -10.17 12.26
CA LEU A 22 -3.56 -11.01 12.61
C LEU A 22 -2.52 -10.17 13.36
N ASN A 23 -1.88 -10.78 14.35
CA ASN A 23 -0.75 -10.19 15.04
C ASN A 23 0.58 -10.72 14.46
N PRO A 24 1.73 -10.09 14.77
CA PRO A 24 3.03 -10.51 14.28
C PRO A 24 3.39 -11.95 14.64
N GLU A 25 3.01 -12.40 15.85
CA GLU A 25 3.28 -13.76 16.33
C GLU A 25 2.51 -14.80 15.51
N GLN A 26 1.28 -14.51 15.12
CA GLN A 26 0.48 -15.36 14.23
C GLN A 26 1.08 -15.45 12.82
N ILE A 27 1.63 -14.36 12.30
CA ILE A 27 2.33 -14.32 11.00
C ILE A 27 3.54 -15.27 11.03
N VAL A 28 4.31 -15.25 12.11
CA VAL A 28 5.46 -16.14 12.28
C VAL A 28 5.00 -17.59 12.51
N ALA A 29 4.01 -17.82 13.36
CA ALA A 29 3.49 -19.15 13.68
C ALA A 29 2.91 -19.87 12.45
N THR A 30 2.28 -19.13 11.53
CA THR A 30 1.78 -19.67 10.25
C THR A 30 2.87 -19.84 9.20
N GLY A 31 4.10 -19.41 9.49
CA GLY A 31 5.22 -19.41 8.54
C GLY A 31 5.00 -18.45 7.37
N SER A 32 4.14 -17.44 7.55
CA SER A 32 3.90 -16.41 6.52
C SER A 32 5.08 -15.46 6.38
N ALA A 33 5.81 -15.19 7.47
CA ALA A 33 7.12 -14.52 7.48
C ALA A 33 7.99 -15.14 8.59
N THR A 34 9.31 -14.95 8.50
CA THR A 34 10.24 -15.41 9.52
C THR A 34 10.36 -14.38 10.65
N GLN A 35 10.83 -14.83 11.84
CA GLN A 35 11.08 -13.93 12.97
C GLN A 35 12.08 -12.79 12.64
N PRO A 36 13.21 -13.03 11.93
CA PRO A 36 14.10 -11.96 11.50
C PRO A 36 13.44 -10.94 10.56
N MET A 37 12.61 -11.40 9.61
CA MET A 37 11.83 -10.50 8.74
C MET A 37 10.93 -9.57 9.56
N MET A 38 10.20 -10.12 10.53
CA MET A 38 9.29 -9.34 11.37
C MET A 38 10.04 -8.36 12.28
N ALA A 39 11.19 -8.75 12.82
CA ALA A 39 12.05 -7.86 13.61
C ALA A 39 12.60 -6.68 12.79
N TYR A 40 13.04 -6.94 11.55
CA TYR A 40 13.46 -5.90 10.63
C TYR A 40 12.30 -4.93 10.33
N LEU A 41 11.12 -5.45 10.01
CA LEU A 41 9.95 -4.63 9.66
C LEU A 41 9.43 -3.82 10.86
N ASP A 42 9.49 -4.37 12.08
CA ASP A 42 9.18 -3.60 13.30
C ASP A 42 10.13 -2.39 13.45
N ALA A 43 11.44 -2.62 13.27
CA ALA A 43 12.43 -1.54 13.30
C ALA A 43 12.18 -0.53 12.17
N ALA A 44 11.93 -1.00 10.93
CA ALA A 44 11.67 -0.17 9.77
C ALA A 44 10.45 0.76 9.98
N VAL A 45 9.35 0.23 10.53
CA VAL A 45 8.16 1.02 10.85
C VAL A 45 8.45 2.03 11.93
N LYS A 46 9.12 1.66 13.02
CA LYS A 46 9.46 2.55 14.14
C LYS A 46 10.43 3.66 13.74
N THR A 47 11.34 3.39 12.82
CA THR A 47 12.29 4.38 12.27
C THR A 47 11.71 5.20 11.12
N ARG A 48 10.41 5.05 10.85
CA ARG A 48 9.67 5.82 9.83
C ARG A 48 10.15 5.58 8.39
N LEU A 49 10.55 4.36 8.05
CA LEU A 49 10.77 4.02 6.65
C LEU A 49 9.43 3.92 5.91
N ASN A 50 9.39 4.45 4.70
CA ASN A 50 8.25 4.32 3.81
C ASN A 50 8.21 2.93 3.18
N ILE A 51 7.10 2.22 3.33
CA ILE A 51 7.00 0.80 2.96
C ILE A 51 5.90 0.58 1.92
N ILE A 52 6.23 -0.13 0.86
CA ILE A 52 5.27 -0.63 -0.13
C ILE A 52 5.12 -2.15 0.05
N VAL A 53 3.90 -2.60 0.32
CA VAL A 53 3.57 -4.03 0.33
C VAL A 53 3.04 -4.43 -1.05
N SER A 54 3.82 -5.21 -1.76
CA SER A 54 3.55 -5.65 -3.13
C SER A 54 3.08 -7.11 -3.18
N GLY A 55 2.35 -7.47 -4.22
CA GLY A 55 1.92 -8.84 -4.44
C GLY A 55 0.71 -8.98 -5.36
N GLY A 56 0.43 -10.20 -5.80
CA GLY A 56 -0.72 -10.54 -6.63
C GLY A 56 -2.07 -10.44 -5.91
N THR A 57 -3.15 -10.73 -6.63
CA THR A 57 -4.51 -10.80 -6.06
C THR A 57 -4.58 -11.91 -5.00
N GLY A 58 -5.11 -11.58 -3.82
CA GLY A 58 -5.29 -12.54 -2.74
C GLY A 58 -3.99 -13.02 -2.07
N SER A 59 -2.85 -12.37 -2.33
CA SER A 59 -1.56 -12.67 -1.68
C SER A 59 -1.51 -12.25 -0.20
N GLY A 60 -2.47 -11.43 0.27
CA GLY A 60 -2.54 -10.99 1.65
C GLY A 60 -1.93 -9.61 1.91
N LYS A 61 -1.73 -8.77 0.87
CA LYS A 61 -1.18 -7.41 1.00
C LYS A 61 -1.84 -6.57 2.09
N THR A 62 -3.17 -6.40 2.01
CA THR A 62 -3.93 -5.60 2.99
C THR A 62 -3.84 -6.19 4.40
N THR A 63 -3.87 -7.52 4.52
CA THR A 63 -3.67 -8.21 5.81
C THR A 63 -2.30 -7.91 6.38
N PHE A 64 -1.25 -7.98 5.54
CA PHE A 64 0.11 -7.71 5.96
C PHE A 64 0.34 -6.24 6.27
N LEU A 65 -0.26 -5.33 5.49
CA LEU A 65 -0.25 -3.88 5.78
C LEU A 65 -0.90 -3.58 7.14
N ASN A 66 -1.99 -4.27 7.49
CA ASN A 66 -2.59 -4.17 8.82
C ASN A 66 -1.63 -4.61 9.94
N VAL A 67 -0.88 -5.71 9.72
CA VAL A 67 0.12 -6.18 10.70
C VAL A 67 1.23 -5.16 10.87
N LEU A 68 1.78 -4.63 9.78
CA LEU A 68 2.82 -3.59 9.81
C LEU A 68 2.33 -2.31 10.49
N SER A 69 1.10 -1.90 10.22
CA SER A 69 0.48 -0.75 10.86
C SER A 69 0.41 -0.92 12.39
N GLY A 70 0.36 -2.15 12.89
CA GLY A 70 0.39 -2.45 14.33
C GLY A 70 1.71 -2.08 15.02
N PHE A 71 2.81 -1.93 14.27
CA PHE A 71 4.10 -1.48 14.80
C PHE A 71 4.23 0.05 14.93
N ILE A 72 3.28 0.81 14.35
CA ILE A 72 3.27 2.27 14.49
C ILE A 72 3.05 2.64 15.95
N PRO A 73 3.87 3.54 16.54
CA PRO A 73 3.68 3.99 17.91
C PRO A 73 2.27 4.53 18.18
N ALA A 74 1.70 4.19 19.35
CA ALA A 74 0.34 4.56 19.71
C ALA A 74 0.10 6.07 19.84
N THR A 75 1.15 6.86 19.96
CA THR A 75 1.12 8.33 20.07
C THR A 75 1.00 9.04 18.72
N GLU A 76 1.18 8.32 17.61
CA GLU A 76 1.14 8.91 16.28
C GLU A 76 -0.30 9.02 15.73
N ARG A 77 -0.56 10.13 15.03
CA ARG A 77 -1.81 10.39 14.31
C ARG A 77 -1.75 9.75 12.93
N ILE A 78 -2.64 8.79 12.67
CA ILE A 78 -2.68 8.04 11.42
C ILE A 78 -3.92 8.45 10.63
N VAL A 79 -3.74 8.71 9.33
CA VAL A 79 -4.86 8.86 8.39
C VAL A 79 -4.78 7.72 7.37
N THR A 80 -5.88 6.97 7.21
CA THR A 80 -6.00 5.95 6.16
C THR A 80 -6.84 6.46 5.00
N CYS A 81 -6.45 6.11 3.76
CA CYS A 81 -7.18 6.43 2.53
C CYS A 81 -7.44 5.13 1.77
N GLU A 82 -8.70 4.73 1.61
CA GLU A 82 -9.08 3.43 1.05
C GLU A 82 -10.28 3.53 0.10
N ASP A 83 -10.41 2.58 -0.82
CA ASP A 83 -11.63 2.43 -1.64
C ASP A 83 -12.79 1.85 -0.81
N ALA A 84 -12.49 0.90 0.05
CA ALA A 84 -13.37 0.38 1.07
C ALA A 84 -12.55 0.20 2.35
N ALA A 85 -13.07 0.61 3.50
CA ALA A 85 -12.37 0.60 4.77
C ALA A 85 -12.12 -0.84 5.27
N GLU A 86 -11.03 -1.44 4.80
CA GLU A 86 -10.57 -2.79 5.18
C GLU A 86 -9.53 -2.74 6.32
N LEU A 87 -8.79 -1.63 6.45
CA LEU A 87 -7.76 -1.46 7.47
C LEU A 87 -8.37 -1.28 8.87
N ARG A 88 -7.81 -1.98 9.84
CA ARG A 88 -8.27 -1.97 11.24
C ARG A 88 -7.08 -1.71 12.16
N LEU A 89 -6.69 -0.47 12.23
CA LEU A 89 -5.59 -0.02 13.07
C LEU A 89 -6.06 0.10 14.54
N ARG A 90 -5.18 -0.24 15.48
CA ARG A 90 -5.50 -0.27 16.91
C ARG A 90 -5.03 0.98 17.67
N GLN A 91 -4.36 1.91 17.01
CA GLN A 91 -3.88 3.15 17.61
C GLN A 91 -5.05 4.03 18.06
N VAL A 92 -4.80 4.86 19.06
CA VAL A 92 -5.83 5.73 19.66
C VAL A 92 -6.31 6.80 18.69
N HIS A 93 -5.43 7.29 17.81
CA HIS A 93 -5.75 8.39 16.91
C HIS A 93 -5.65 7.96 15.43
N VAL A 94 -6.68 7.29 14.98
CA VAL A 94 -6.83 6.86 13.58
C VAL A 94 -8.02 7.57 12.96
N ILE A 95 -7.82 8.15 11.78
CA ILE A 95 -8.87 8.74 10.95
C ILE A 95 -8.94 7.95 9.66
N SER A 96 -10.03 7.23 9.48
CA SER A 96 -10.26 6.43 8.27
C SER A 96 -11.07 7.22 7.26
N LEU A 97 -10.52 7.38 6.05
CA LEU A 97 -11.17 8.01 4.92
C LEU A 97 -11.47 6.96 3.84
N GLU A 98 -12.68 6.98 3.34
CA GLU A 98 -13.14 6.07 2.29
C GLU A 98 -13.53 6.85 1.04
N SER A 99 -13.15 6.34 -0.15
CA SER A 99 -13.53 6.92 -1.41
C SER A 99 -15.05 6.81 -1.61
N LYS A 100 -15.59 7.69 -2.42
CA LYS A 100 -17.01 7.70 -2.75
C LYS A 100 -17.19 7.61 -4.25
N PRO A 101 -17.90 6.58 -4.76
CA PRO A 101 -18.24 6.51 -6.17
C PRO A 101 -19.21 7.63 -6.56
N GLN A 102 -19.35 7.87 -7.86
CA GLN A 102 -20.36 8.78 -8.39
C GLN A 102 -21.76 8.29 -7.99
N ASN A 103 -22.65 9.25 -7.73
CA ASN A 103 -24.08 8.95 -7.57
C ASN A 103 -24.70 8.56 -8.92
N VAL A 104 -26.00 8.20 -8.92
CA VAL A 104 -26.76 7.84 -10.14
C VAL A 104 -26.78 8.96 -11.18
N GLU A 105 -26.54 10.22 -10.80
CA GLU A 105 -26.47 11.38 -11.68
C GLU A 105 -25.05 11.65 -12.21
N GLY A 106 -24.07 10.79 -11.89
CA GLY A 106 -22.68 10.94 -12.31
C GLY A 106 -21.90 12.02 -11.54
N ARG A 107 -22.38 12.42 -10.35
CA ARG A 107 -21.78 13.51 -9.55
C ARG A 107 -21.32 13.05 -8.18
N GLY A 108 -20.49 13.86 -7.54
CA GLY A 108 -20.12 13.68 -6.13
C GLY A 108 -19.12 12.55 -5.87
N ALA A 109 -18.33 12.14 -6.88
CA ALA A 109 -17.22 11.23 -6.68
C ALA A 109 -16.13 11.88 -5.81
N ILE A 110 -15.56 11.09 -4.90
CA ILE A 110 -14.35 11.43 -4.14
C ILE A 110 -13.37 10.28 -4.35
N SER A 111 -12.30 10.56 -5.07
CA SER A 111 -11.27 9.56 -5.38
C SER A 111 -10.27 9.38 -4.22
N ILE A 112 -9.52 8.29 -4.21
CA ILE A 112 -8.38 8.13 -3.28
C ILE A 112 -7.41 9.29 -3.42
N ARG A 113 -7.18 9.79 -4.63
CA ARG A 113 -6.34 10.96 -4.88
C ARG A 113 -6.81 12.19 -4.11
N ASP A 114 -8.12 12.46 -4.11
CA ASP A 114 -8.72 13.58 -3.36
C ASP A 114 -8.54 13.38 -1.86
N LEU A 115 -8.68 12.14 -1.36
CA LEU A 115 -8.44 11.81 0.03
C LEU A 115 -6.99 12.06 0.43
N VAL A 116 -6.01 11.57 -0.34
CA VAL A 116 -4.58 11.79 -0.07
C VAL A 116 -4.23 13.28 -0.05
N ARG A 117 -4.71 14.05 -1.02
CA ARG A 117 -4.50 15.51 -1.05
C ARG A 117 -5.10 16.23 0.15
N ASN A 118 -6.26 15.77 0.60
CA ASN A 118 -6.92 16.37 1.77
C ASN A 118 -6.21 15.98 3.06
N CYS A 119 -5.74 14.73 3.19
CA CYS A 119 -5.09 14.28 4.42
C CYS A 119 -3.78 15.02 4.71
N LEU A 120 -3.06 15.54 3.70
CA LEU A 120 -1.88 16.39 3.88
C LEU A 120 -2.18 17.68 4.69
N ARG A 121 -3.44 18.13 4.71
CA ARG A 121 -3.90 19.29 5.50
C ARG A 121 -4.40 18.91 6.89
N MET A 122 -4.50 17.62 7.18
CA MET A 122 -5.01 17.10 8.45
C MET A 122 -3.92 16.89 9.50
N ARG A 123 -2.66 17.25 9.18
CA ARG A 123 -1.48 17.07 10.03
C ARG A 123 -1.32 15.62 10.53
N PRO A 124 -1.28 14.64 9.64
CA PRO A 124 -1.00 13.26 10.03
C PRO A 124 0.49 13.07 10.33
N ASP A 125 0.81 12.16 11.26
CA ASP A 125 2.16 11.65 11.43
C ASP A 125 2.46 10.57 10.41
N ARG A 126 1.45 9.79 10.03
CA ARG A 126 1.51 8.71 9.02
C ARG A 126 0.31 8.75 8.09
N ILE A 127 0.54 8.44 6.84
CA ILE A 127 -0.50 8.22 5.84
C ILE A 127 -0.44 6.76 5.41
N VAL A 128 -1.56 6.06 5.49
CA VAL A 128 -1.67 4.68 5.03
C VAL A 128 -2.68 4.61 3.89
N VAL A 129 -2.18 4.37 2.68
CA VAL A 129 -3.05 4.20 1.50
C VAL A 129 -3.32 2.72 1.31
N GLY A 130 -4.58 2.31 1.37
CA GLY A 130 -4.96 0.90 1.29
C GLY A 130 -4.43 0.20 0.05
N GLU A 131 -4.53 0.84 -1.11
CA GLU A 131 -3.91 0.38 -2.36
C GLU A 131 -3.71 1.54 -3.34
N CYS A 132 -2.54 1.59 -4.00
CA CYS A 132 -2.29 2.46 -5.14
C CYS A 132 -2.60 1.72 -6.45
N ARG A 133 -3.56 2.26 -7.20
CA ARG A 133 -4.00 1.70 -8.50
C ARG A 133 -3.95 2.70 -9.64
N GLY A 134 -3.83 3.99 -9.33
CA GLY A 134 -3.94 5.08 -10.28
C GLY A 134 -3.09 6.32 -9.90
N PRO A 135 -3.58 7.50 -10.27
CA PRO A 135 -2.84 8.76 -10.14
C PRO A 135 -2.54 9.20 -8.71
N GLU A 136 -3.20 8.63 -7.70
CA GLU A 136 -2.90 8.84 -6.27
C GLU A 136 -1.47 8.47 -5.90
N ALA A 137 -0.83 7.60 -6.70
CA ALA A 137 0.57 7.21 -6.48
C ALA A 137 1.51 8.42 -6.48
N LEU A 138 1.28 9.41 -7.35
CA LEU A 138 2.07 10.63 -7.38
C LEU A 138 1.92 11.43 -6.08
N ASP A 139 0.68 11.64 -5.62
CA ASP A 139 0.41 12.43 -4.42
C ASP A 139 0.92 11.70 -3.16
N MET A 140 0.89 10.36 -3.14
CA MET A 140 1.49 9.54 -2.09
C MET A 140 3.03 9.68 -2.06
N LEU A 141 3.70 9.57 -3.21
CA LEU A 141 5.16 9.76 -3.29
C LEU A 141 5.58 11.18 -2.87
N GLN A 142 4.77 12.19 -3.23
CA GLN A 142 4.99 13.56 -2.76
C GLN A 142 4.85 13.66 -1.24
N ALA A 143 3.83 13.02 -0.65
CA ALA A 143 3.67 12.98 0.80
C ALA A 143 4.89 12.36 1.49
N MET A 144 5.35 11.21 1.01
CA MET A 144 6.54 10.50 1.50
C MET A 144 7.81 11.35 1.40
N ASN A 145 7.93 12.22 0.39
CA ASN A 145 9.08 13.10 0.17
C ASN A 145 8.99 14.46 0.92
N THR A 146 7.85 14.77 1.54
CA THR A 146 7.60 16.11 2.12
C THR A 146 7.23 16.07 3.60
N GLY A 147 7.84 15.15 4.35
CA GLY A 147 7.74 15.12 5.81
C GLY A 147 6.63 14.25 6.38
N HIS A 148 6.04 13.35 5.57
CA HIS A 148 5.14 12.30 6.04
C HIS A 148 5.84 10.94 5.99
N ASP A 149 7.07 10.89 6.54
CA ASP A 149 7.89 9.68 6.60
C ASP A 149 7.20 8.56 7.37
N GLY A 150 7.44 7.33 6.93
CA GLY A 150 6.81 6.14 7.49
C GLY A 150 5.41 5.88 6.96
N SER A 151 5.04 6.55 5.87
CA SER A 151 3.81 6.23 5.15
C SER A 151 3.89 4.87 4.48
N MET A 152 2.74 4.21 4.33
CA MET A 152 2.68 2.86 3.79
C MET A 152 1.55 2.73 2.77
N SER A 153 1.75 1.83 1.81
CA SER A 153 0.69 1.47 0.86
C SER A 153 0.83 0.04 0.37
N THR A 154 -0.22 -0.46 -0.30
CA THR A 154 -0.10 -1.69 -1.09
C THR A 154 -0.09 -1.38 -2.58
N LEU A 155 0.51 -2.30 -3.34
CA LEU A 155 0.64 -2.22 -4.80
C LEU A 155 0.52 -3.60 -5.44
N HIS A 156 -0.10 -3.65 -6.61
CA HIS A 156 -0.19 -4.89 -7.39
C HIS A 156 1.03 -5.07 -8.28
N ALA A 157 1.92 -6.00 -7.93
CA ALA A 157 3.07 -6.38 -8.75
C ALA A 157 3.52 -7.81 -8.45
N ASN A 158 4.33 -8.40 -9.34
CA ASN A 158 4.76 -9.80 -9.22
C ASN A 158 6.09 -9.97 -8.47
N ASN A 159 6.89 -8.93 -8.38
CA ASN A 159 8.18 -8.89 -7.69
C ASN A 159 8.54 -7.42 -7.35
N PRO A 160 9.59 -7.17 -6.54
CA PRO A 160 9.98 -5.81 -6.15
C PRO A 160 10.37 -4.91 -7.33
N ARG A 161 10.98 -5.46 -8.39
CA ARG A 161 11.33 -4.70 -9.60
C ARG A 161 10.07 -4.25 -10.35
N ASP A 162 9.11 -5.15 -10.51
CA ASP A 162 7.82 -4.83 -11.13
C ASP A 162 7.05 -3.80 -10.30
N ALA A 163 7.18 -3.81 -8.97
CA ALA A 163 6.55 -2.82 -8.10
C ALA A 163 7.05 -1.40 -8.41
N VAL A 164 8.37 -1.23 -8.60
CA VAL A 164 8.96 0.05 -9.00
C VAL A 164 8.47 0.49 -10.39
N ASN A 165 8.51 -0.41 -11.36
CA ASN A 165 8.04 -0.13 -12.73
C ASN A 165 6.54 0.23 -12.73
N ARG A 166 5.76 -0.45 -11.87
CA ARG A 166 4.33 -0.16 -11.72
C ARG A 166 4.09 1.22 -11.12
N LEU A 167 4.88 1.63 -10.10
CA LEU A 167 4.80 2.99 -9.55
C LEU A 167 5.11 4.05 -10.61
N GLU A 168 6.15 3.86 -11.44
CA GLU A 168 6.46 4.74 -12.57
C GLU A 168 5.25 4.89 -13.51
N THR A 169 4.63 3.76 -13.88
CA THR A 169 3.42 3.76 -14.72
C THR A 169 2.26 4.51 -14.08
N LEU A 170 2.00 4.29 -12.79
CA LEU A 170 0.90 4.95 -12.07
C LEU A 170 1.11 6.47 -11.96
N VAL A 171 2.35 6.91 -11.78
CA VAL A 171 2.68 8.35 -11.79
C VAL A 171 2.43 8.96 -13.16
N LEU A 172 2.76 8.27 -14.25
CA LEU A 172 2.44 8.73 -15.61
C LEU A 172 0.94 8.88 -15.84
N LEU A 173 0.12 7.99 -15.25
CA LEU A 173 -1.35 8.09 -15.32
C LEU A 173 -1.91 9.32 -14.59
N ALA A 174 -1.11 10.00 -13.75
CA ALA A 174 -1.53 11.25 -13.11
C ALA A 174 -1.65 12.43 -14.08
N GLY A 175 -1.29 12.25 -15.35
CA GLY A 175 -1.40 13.26 -16.40
C GLY A 175 -0.38 14.40 -16.26
N THR A 176 0.73 14.15 -15.55
CA THR A 176 1.82 15.13 -15.42
C THR A 176 2.88 14.87 -16.48
N GLU A 177 3.34 15.92 -17.17
CA GLU A 177 4.44 15.85 -18.13
C GLU A 177 5.80 15.77 -17.41
N LEU A 178 5.96 14.77 -16.54
CA LEU A 178 7.23 14.56 -15.83
C LEU A 178 8.11 13.61 -16.66
N PRO A 179 9.38 13.98 -16.89
CA PRO A 179 10.34 13.05 -17.49
C PRO A 179 10.52 11.79 -16.61
N SER A 180 10.66 10.61 -17.23
CA SER A 180 10.85 9.33 -16.49
C SER A 180 11.98 9.41 -15.47
N ARG A 181 13.06 10.13 -15.77
CA ARG A 181 14.16 10.35 -14.81
C ARG A 181 13.69 11.07 -13.54
N ALA A 182 12.84 12.07 -13.65
CA ALA A 182 12.28 12.79 -12.49
C ALA A 182 11.36 11.89 -11.68
N ILE A 183 10.55 11.07 -12.35
CA ILE A 183 9.67 10.09 -11.68
C ILE A 183 10.50 9.07 -10.91
N ARG A 184 11.54 8.51 -11.51
CA ARG A 184 12.45 7.56 -10.86
C ARG A 184 13.15 8.18 -9.65
N THR A 185 13.57 9.45 -9.77
CA THR A 185 14.16 10.18 -8.64
C THR A 185 13.17 10.31 -7.49
N GLN A 186 11.90 10.65 -7.78
CA GLN A 186 10.86 10.72 -6.75
C GLN A 186 10.60 9.38 -6.07
N ILE A 187 10.52 8.30 -6.86
CA ILE A 187 10.30 6.96 -6.30
C ILE A 187 11.49 6.54 -5.41
N ALA A 188 12.73 6.72 -5.90
CA ALA A 188 13.92 6.30 -5.18
C ALA A 188 14.16 7.09 -3.88
N SER A 189 13.68 8.34 -3.80
CA SER A 189 13.75 9.12 -2.56
C SER A 189 12.57 8.86 -1.62
N ALA A 190 11.41 8.49 -2.15
CA ALA A 190 10.20 8.28 -1.36
C ALA A 190 10.13 6.88 -0.75
N VAL A 191 10.40 5.84 -1.52
CA VAL A 191 10.23 4.45 -1.11
C VAL A 191 11.52 3.89 -0.55
N ASN A 192 11.48 3.38 0.68
CA ASN A 192 12.65 2.79 1.33
C ASN A 192 12.61 1.25 1.24
N VAL A 193 11.45 0.64 1.50
CA VAL A 193 11.33 -0.82 1.59
C VAL A 193 10.16 -1.31 0.74
N ILE A 194 10.38 -2.40 0.02
CA ILE A 194 9.35 -3.13 -0.72
C ILE A 194 9.25 -4.53 -0.12
N VAL A 195 8.06 -4.90 0.33
CA VAL A 195 7.76 -6.23 0.87
C VAL A 195 6.91 -6.98 -0.15
N GLN A 196 7.44 -8.07 -0.69
CA GLN A 196 6.72 -8.89 -1.67
C GLN A 196 5.97 -10.02 -0.98
N THR A 197 4.65 -10.07 -1.20
CA THR A 197 3.79 -11.14 -0.72
C THR A 197 3.30 -12.01 -1.87
N GLU A 198 3.22 -13.31 -1.66
CA GLU A 198 2.75 -14.26 -2.66
C GLU A 198 1.74 -15.25 -2.07
N ARG A 199 0.80 -15.67 -2.91
CA ARG A 199 -0.07 -16.81 -2.61
C ARG A 199 0.49 -18.04 -3.32
N LEU A 200 1.06 -18.97 -2.55
CA LEU A 200 1.67 -20.19 -3.07
C LEU A 200 0.62 -21.19 -3.58
N ARG A 201 1.08 -22.16 -4.38
CA ARG A 201 0.29 -23.33 -4.75
C ARG A 201 -0.12 -24.05 -3.45
N GLY A 202 -1.39 -24.28 -3.23
CA GLY A 202 -1.92 -24.80 -1.95
C GLY A 202 -2.52 -23.71 -1.04
N GLY A 203 -2.46 -22.44 -1.44
CA GLY A 203 -3.21 -21.35 -0.80
C GLY A 203 -2.50 -20.63 0.34
N ALA A 204 -1.33 -21.09 0.79
CA ALA A 204 -0.53 -20.40 1.79
C ALA A 204 -0.09 -19.02 1.28
N ARG A 205 -0.14 -18.01 2.15
CA ARG A 205 0.33 -16.65 1.84
C ARG A 205 1.63 -16.41 2.57
N LYS A 206 2.65 -15.94 1.83
CA LYS A 206 3.98 -15.73 2.39
C LYS A 206 4.58 -14.42 1.94
N VAL A 207 5.41 -13.83 2.80
CA VAL A 207 6.43 -12.85 2.41
C VAL A 207 7.55 -13.63 1.75
N VAL A 208 7.80 -13.37 0.48
CA VAL A 208 8.80 -14.09 -0.32
C VAL A 208 10.05 -13.27 -0.57
N SER A 209 9.98 -11.95 -0.38
CA SER A 209 11.15 -11.06 -0.46
C SER A 209 10.89 -9.78 0.33
N ILE A 210 11.93 -9.25 0.94
CA ILE A 210 12.00 -7.89 1.46
C ILE A 210 13.20 -7.23 0.81
N ALA A 211 12.98 -6.12 0.13
CA ALA A 211 14.01 -5.43 -0.63
C ALA A 211 14.08 -3.95 -0.23
N GLU A 212 15.27 -3.40 -0.18
CA GLU A 212 15.56 -2.00 0.06
C GLU A 212 15.78 -1.26 -1.26
N VAL A 213 15.26 -0.04 -1.36
CA VAL A 213 15.55 0.88 -2.45
C VAL A 213 16.75 1.71 -2.04
N THR A 214 17.91 1.47 -2.66
CA THR A 214 19.19 2.07 -2.26
C THR A 214 19.58 3.32 -3.04
N GLY A 215 18.78 3.71 -4.05
CA GLY A 215 18.99 4.91 -4.84
C GLY A 215 18.90 4.68 -6.35
N ILE A 216 19.64 5.48 -7.11
CA ILE A 216 19.66 5.41 -8.59
C ILE A 216 21.10 5.23 -9.07
N ARG A 217 21.29 4.29 -9.98
CA ARG A 217 22.53 4.09 -10.69
C ARG A 217 22.25 3.97 -12.19
N GLU A 218 22.99 4.75 -13.00
CA GLU A 218 22.85 4.77 -14.47
C GLU A 218 21.41 5.07 -14.96
N GLY A 219 20.64 5.87 -14.17
CA GLY A 219 19.26 6.21 -14.48
C GLY A 219 18.22 5.18 -14.07
N GLU A 220 18.64 4.04 -13.50
CA GLU A 220 17.77 2.98 -13.00
C GLU A 220 17.74 2.95 -11.47
N ILE A 221 16.57 2.65 -10.89
CA ILE A 221 16.41 2.47 -9.43
C ILE A 221 17.10 1.18 -9.02
N VAL A 222 17.99 1.28 -8.04
CA VAL A 222 18.69 0.13 -7.46
C VAL A 222 17.90 -0.43 -6.29
N ILE A 223 17.68 -1.73 -6.34
CA ILE A 223 16.98 -2.50 -5.30
C ILE A 223 17.93 -3.58 -4.82
N GLN A 224 18.06 -3.68 -3.51
CA GLN A 224 18.84 -4.72 -2.84
C GLN A 224 17.91 -5.63 -2.04
N GLU A 225 17.92 -6.91 -2.35
CA GLU A 225 17.18 -7.92 -1.58
C GLU A 225 17.88 -8.14 -0.23
N LEU A 226 17.09 -8.12 0.85
CA LEU A 226 17.55 -8.33 2.23
C LEU A 226 17.15 -9.71 2.75
N PHE A 227 15.98 -10.21 2.30
CA PHE A 227 15.42 -11.51 2.66
C PHE A 227 14.72 -12.13 1.46
#